data_36734ac6d1fccf83765760a4dba69828
#
_entry.id   36734ac6d1fccf83765760a4dba69828
#
_cell.length_a   1.000
_cell.length_b   1.000
_cell.length_c   1.000
_cell.angle_alpha   90.00
_cell.angle_beta   90.00
_cell.angle_gamma   90.00
#
_symmetry.space_group_name_H-M   'P 1'
#
loop_
_entity.id
_entity.type
_entity.pdbx_description
1 polymer ?
#
loop_
_entity_poly.entity_id
_entity_poly.type
_entity_poly.pdbx_seq_one_letter_code
_entity_poly.pdbx_strand_id
1 'polypeptide(L)'
;MLSGMATLGHAADNSIYIDQSGDFADVTINQDGAGNQVRGLQSSGGDDKTIAANIRGNSVMVNINQTGSTNKLDLGIDATVSGTKSVDLTYSTINSGNVTGSNNTAIFQLGTSTTTLSNSIVSVTQVNGGNYAEVRMTGNDNQLTALQSGGSASLTSLVNASGTRQTITTAGGTGNEVSTTLNGANGVVDINVMGATNVISIAQDGAGGSVGHQAVMDINGTGNSVTLSQTGTANANVFNLKLGSSASASNSNVYNITQKQ
;
A
#
# COMPACT_ATOMS: atom_id res chain seq x y z
N MET A 1 -1.17 8.27 -55.11
CA MET A 1 -1.42 8.88 -53.80
C MET A 1 -1.83 7.75 -52.86
N LEU A 2 -0.92 7.35 -51.97
CA LEU A 2 -1.20 6.34 -50.96
C LEU A 2 -1.67 7.07 -49.71
N SER A 3 -2.97 7.01 -49.46
CA SER A 3 -3.55 7.54 -48.22
C SER A 3 -3.21 6.59 -47.06
N GLY A 4 -2.22 6.92 -46.29
CA GLY A 4 -1.93 6.22 -45.03
C GLY A 4 -3.06 6.54 -44.02
N MET A 5 -3.94 5.58 -43.77
CA MET A 5 -4.82 5.63 -42.60
C MET A 5 -3.94 5.46 -41.39
N ALA A 6 -3.68 6.53 -40.70
CA ALA A 6 -3.23 6.45 -39.32
C ALA A 6 -4.37 5.86 -38.50
N THR A 7 -4.26 4.59 -38.12
CA THR A 7 -5.10 4.04 -37.06
C THR A 7 -4.69 4.76 -35.78
N LEU A 8 -5.51 5.71 -35.35
CA LEU A 8 -5.46 6.22 -34.03
C LEU A 8 -5.73 5.03 -33.09
N GLY A 9 -4.67 4.49 -32.51
CA GLY A 9 -4.82 3.54 -31.43
C GLY A 9 -5.59 4.25 -30.32
N HIS A 10 -6.86 3.96 -30.21
CA HIS A 10 -7.63 4.37 -29.06
C HIS A 10 -7.03 3.62 -27.86
N ALA A 11 -6.44 4.35 -26.92
CA ALA A 11 -6.22 3.83 -25.58
C ALA A 11 -7.63 3.51 -25.04
N ALA A 12 -8.03 2.24 -25.20
CA ALA A 12 -9.39 1.86 -24.90
C ALA A 12 -9.62 1.97 -23.40
N ASP A 13 -10.54 2.85 -23.02
CA ASP A 13 -11.19 2.90 -21.71
C ASP A 13 -10.34 3.20 -20.48
N ASN A 14 -9.30 4.02 -20.58
CA ASN A 14 -8.74 4.64 -19.38
C ASN A 14 -9.78 5.59 -18.77
N SER A 15 -10.08 5.43 -17.50
CA SER A 15 -11.05 6.28 -16.82
C SER A 15 -10.43 7.00 -15.62
N ILE A 16 -10.71 8.29 -15.53
CA ILE A 16 -10.38 9.15 -14.38
C ILE A 16 -11.59 10.00 -14.12
N TYR A 17 -12.08 9.96 -12.90
CA TYR A 17 -13.05 10.92 -12.42
C TYR A 17 -12.65 11.36 -11.01
N ILE A 18 -12.32 12.63 -10.82
CA ILE A 18 -11.88 13.19 -9.55
C ILE A 18 -12.83 14.31 -9.16
N ASP A 19 -13.41 14.21 -7.98
CA ASP A 19 -14.13 15.29 -7.33
C ASP A 19 -13.22 15.87 -6.24
N GLN A 20 -12.67 17.05 -6.49
CA GLN A 20 -11.72 17.69 -5.61
C GLN A 20 -12.39 18.86 -4.89
N SER A 21 -12.27 18.86 -3.56
CA SER A 21 -12.64 20.00 -2.74
C SER A 21 -11.54 20.28 -1.73
N GLY A 22 -11.15 21.54 -1.53
CA GLY A 22 -10.14 21.94 -0.56
C GLY A 22 -9.02 22.77 -1.16
N ASP A 23 -8.18 23.32 -0.31
CA ASP A 23 -7.06 24.19 -0.67
C ASP A 23 -5.80 23.34 -0.94
N PHE A 24 -4.97 23.76 -1.90
CA PHE A 24 -3.64 23.23 -2.18
C PHE A 24 -3.56 21.75 -2.62
N ALA A 25 -4.62 21.16 -3.12
CA ALA A 25 -4.49 19.83 -3.70
C ALA A 25 -3.73 19.88 -5.03
N ASP A 26 -2.63 19.14 -5.12
CA ASP A 26 -1.87 18.93 -6.35
C ASP A 26 -2.08 17.49 -6.80
N VAL A 27 -2.72 17.28 -7.92
CA VAL A 27 -3.04 15.94 -8.42
C VAL A 27 -2.37 15.76 -9.77
N THR A 28 -1.39 14.88 -9.85
CA THR A 28 -0.75 14.47 -11.10
C THR A 28 -1.16 13.05 -11.42
N ILE A 29 -1.71 12.82 -12.60
CA ILE A 29 -2.05 11.47 -13.07
C ILE A 29 -1.42 11.25 -14.44
N ASN A 30 -0.78 10.13 -14.61
CA ASN A 30 -0.22 9.71 -15.88
C ASN A 30 -0.59 8.24 -16.10
N GLN A 31 -1.42 7.95 -17.08
CA GLN A 31 -1.83 6.59 -17.43
C GLN A 31 -1.30 6.24 -18.81
N ASP A 32 -0.51 5.16 -18.88
CA ASP A 32 0.01 4.60 -20.12
C ASP A 32 -0.48 3.15 -20.27
N GLY A 33 -1.00 2.82 -21.46
CA GLY A 33 -1.67 1.55 -21.72
C GLY A 33 -3.19 1.66 -21.72
N ALA A 34 -3.90 0.54 -21.69
CA ALA A 34 -5.33 0.48 -21.88
C ALA A 34 -6.08 -0.07 -20.66
N GLY A 35 -7.28 0.46 -20.38
CA GLY A 35 -8.16 -0.03 -19.34
C GLY A 35 -7.71 0.29 -17.92
N ASN A 36 -6.79 1.23 -17.73
CA ASN A 36 -6.39 1.69 -16.39
C ASN A 36 -7.48 2.57 -15.79
N GLN A 37 -7.74 2.42 -14.51
CA GLN A 37 -8.83 3.11 -13.82
C GLN A 37 -8.34 3.75 -12.52
N VAL A 38 -8.76 5.01 -12.30
CA VAL A 38 -8.74 5.66 -10.98
C VAL A 38 -10.19 5.91 -10.58
N ARG A 39 -10.60 5.34 -9.45
CA ARG A 39 -12.00 5.34 -9.01
C ARG A 39 -12.11 5.79 -7.56
N GLY A 40 -13.29 6.18 -7.14
CA GLY A 40 -13.62 6.35 -5.72
C GLY A 40 -13.74 5.01 -5.00
N LEU A 41 -13.69 5.05 -3.67
CA LEU A 41 -13.91 3.87 -2.83
C LEU A 41 -15.32 3.31 -3.06
N GLN A 42 -15.38 2.01 -3.28
CA GLN A 42 -16.65 1.31 -3.51
C GLN A 42 -17.05 0.50 -2.27
N SER A 43 -18.30 0.61 -1.89
CA SER A 43 -18.84 -0.16 -0.76
C SER A 43 -19.14 -1.63 -1.08
N SER A 44 -19.09 -2.03 -2.35
CA SER A 44 -19.57 -3.34 -2.80
C SER A 44 -18.71 -4.03 -3.85
N GLY A 45 -17.47 -3.64 -4.06
CA GLY A 45 -16.55 -4.34 -4.98
C GLY A 45 -16.94 -4.32 -6.46
N GLY A 46 -17.87 -3.47 -6.88
CA GLY A 46 -18.28 -3.34 -8.27
C GLY A 46 -17.31 -2.49 -9.10
N ASP A 47 -17.27 -2.72 -10.41
CA ASP A 47 -16.48 -1.91 -11.35
C ASP A 47 -17.25 -0.64 -11.77
N ASP A 48 -17.59 0.25 -10.85
CA ASP A 48 -18.29 1.48 -11.18
C ASP A 48 -17.30 2.61 -11.48
N LYS A 49 -17.12 2.89 -12.77
CA LYS A 49 -16.26 3.97 -13.28
C LYS A 49 -16.79 5.38 -12.96
N THR A 50 -18.02 5.48 -12.44
CA THR A 50 -18.69 6.75 -12.20
C THR A 50 -18.48 7.28 -10.79
N ILE A 51 -17.89 6.48 -9.88
CA ILE A 51 -17.62 6.92 -8.53
C ILE A 51 -16.37 7.79 -8.52
N ALA A 52 -16.50 9.02 -8.08
CA ALA A 52 -15.40 9.96 -7.96
C ALA A 52 -14.37 9.51 -6.93
N ALA A 53 -13.09 9.68 -7.27
CA ALA A 53 -12.03 9.64 -6.28
C ALA A 53 -12.10 10.91 -5.44
N ASN A 54 -12.88 10.91 -4.38
CA ASN A 54 -13.05 12.09 -3.53
C ASN A 54 -11.74 12.47 -2.85
N ILE A 55 -11.13 13.56 -3.28
CA ILE A 55 -9.94 14.15 -2.66
C ILE A 55 -10.41 15.39 -1.92
N ARG A 56 -10.44 15.32 -0.59
CA ARG A 56 -10.90 16.42 0.25
C ARG A 56 -9.85 16.75 1.29
N GLY A 57 -9.50 18.02 1.43
CA GLY A 57 -8.63 18.49 2.49
C GLY A 57 -7.64 19.56 2.06
N ASN A 58 -6.93 20.12 3.03
CA ASN A 58 -5.92 21.13 2.82
C ASN A 58 -4.57 20.45 2.56
N SER A 59 -3.81 20.91 1.59
CA SER A 59 -2.46 20.45 1.26
C SER A 59 -2.41 18.93 0.94
N VAL A 60 -3.26 18.46 0.07
CA VAL A 60 -3.23 17.07 -0.44
C VAL A 60 -2.40 17.05 -1.72
N MET A 61 -1.34 16.24 -1.72
CA MET A 61 -0.56 15.97 -2.93
C MET A 61 -0.79 14.51 -3.33
N VAL A 62 -1.23 14.28 -4.54
CA VAL A 62 -1.48 12.94 -5.08
C VAL A 62 -0.74 12.80 -6.40
N ASN A 63 0.15 11.83 -6.50
CA ASN A 63 0.83 11.50 -7.73
C ASN A 63 0.52 10.05 -8.10
N ILE A 64 -0.10 9.84 -9.24
CA ILE A 64 -0.52 8.52 -9.70
C ILE A 64 0.09 8.27 -11.06
N ASN A 65 0.82 7.17 -11.19
CA ASN A 65 1.33 6.70 -12.46
C ASN A 65 0.90 5.25 -12.66
N GLN A 66 0.17 4.97 -13.70
CA GLN A 66 -0.26 3.62 -14.05
C GLN A 66 0.28 3.26 -15.44
N THR A 67 1.30 2.39 -15.47
CA THR A 67 1.88 1.85 -16.71
C THR A 67 1.46 0.39 -16.88
N GLY A 68 1.07 0.02 -18.09
CA GLY A 68 0.52 -1.30 -18.38
C GLY A 68 -0.99 -1.25 -18.57
N SER A 69 -1.68 -2.36 -18.44
CA SER A 69 -3.09 -2.44 -18.78
C SER A 69 -3.94 -2.96 -17.62
N THR A 70 -5.18 -2.48 -17.57
CA THR A 70 -6.19 -2.94 -16.60
C THR A 70 -5.80 -2.79 -15.13
N ASN A 71 -4.95 -1.83 -14.80
CA ASN A 71 -4.64 -1.49 -13.43
C ASN A 71 -5.80 -0.70 -12.82
N LYS A 72 -6.12 -0.99 -11.55
CA LYS A 72 -7.23 -0.37 -10.84
C LYS A 72 -6.74 0.28 -9.55
N LEU A 73 -7.09 1.54 -9.37
CA LEU A 73 -6.88 2.27 -8.14
C LEU A 73 -8.20 2.79 -7.60
N ASP A 74 -8.58 2.34 -6.43
CA ASP A 74 -9.69 2.89 -5.65
C ASP A 74 -9.13 3.83 -4.59
N LEU A 75 -9.49 5.10 -4.67
CA LEU A 75 -8.92 6.16 -3.86
C LEU A 75 -10.01 6.90 -3.07
N GLY A 76 -9.83 7.02 -1.78
CA GLY A 76 -10.61 7.90 -0.93
C GLY A 76 -9.69 8.63 0.03
N ILE A 77 -9.58 9.93 -0.14
CA ILE A 77 -8.90 10.82 0.80
C ILE A 77 -9.97 11.74 1.37
N ASP A 78 -10.34 11.48 2.61
CA ASP A 78 -11.30 12.32 3.32
C ASP A 78 -10.60 13.01 4.49
N ALA A 79 -10.03 14.15 4.21
CA ALA A 79 -9.38 14.99 5.21
C ALA A 79 -10.30 16.16 5.58
N THR A 80 -11.45 15.86 6.13
CA THR A 80 -12.49 16.84 6.44
C THR A 80 -12.26 17.58 7.75
N VAL A 81 -11.12 18.19 8.02
CA VAL A 81 -11.01 19.06 9.21
C VAL A 81 -10.12 20.26 8.98
N SER A 82 -10.54 21.40 9.51
CA SER A 82 -9.80 22.66 9.53
C SER A 82 -8.43 22.53 10.20
N GLY A 83 -7.38 22.81 9.47
CA GLY A 83 -5.98 22.82 9.95
C GLY A 83 -5.01 22.43 8.84
N THR A 84 -3.73 22.76 9.02
CA THR A 84 -2.67 22.37 8.10
C THR A 84 -2.50 20.85 8.09
N LYS A 85 -2.94 20.22 7.04
CA LYS A 85 -2.83 18.76 6.86
C LYS A 85 -2.23 18.48 5.51
N SER A 86 -1.12 17.78 5.47
CA SER A 86 -0.54 17.29 4.23
C SER A 86 -0.70 15.77 4.18
N VAL A 87 -1.22 15.30 3.08
CA VAL A 87 -1.19 13.88 2.71
C VAL A 87 -0.40 13.80 1.41
N ASP A 88 0.70 13.08 1.44
CA ASP A 88 1.48 12.78 0.25
C ASP A 88 1.23 11.32 -0.12
N LEU A 89 0.59 11.10 -1.27
CA LEU A 89 0.35 9.78 -1.81
C LEU A 89 1.04 9.63 -3.15
N THR A 90 1.94 8.69 -3.25
CA THR A 90 2.53 8.24 -4.52
C THR A 90 2.13 6.79 -4.77
N TYR A 91 1.46 6.56 -5.88
CA TYR A 91 1.16 5.23 -6.37
C TYR A 91 1.73 5.04 -7.76
N SER A 92 2.41 3.93 -8.00
CA SER A 92 2.99 3.66 -9.29
C SER A 92 2.87 2.17 -9.64
N THR A 93 2.51 1.89 -10.87
CA THR A 93 2.63 0.55 -11.46
C THR A 93 3.70 0.58 -12.53
N ILE A 94 4.64 -0.33 -12.44
CA ILE A 94 5.81 -0.34 -13.31
C ILE A 94 5.89 -1.66 -14.08
N ASN A 95 6.18 -1.56 -15.36
CA ASN A 95 6.59 -2.68 -16.19
C ASN A 95 8.09 -2.95 -16.00
N SER A 96 8.46 -4.15 -15.63
CA SER A 96 9.84 -4.58 -15.56
C SER A 96 10.12 -5.68 -16.59
N GLY A 97 10.84 -5.33 -17.65
CA GLY A 97 11.20 -6.27 -18.72
C GLY A 97 10.02 -6.66 -19.63
N ASN A 98 9.95 -7.92 -20.02
CA ASN A 98 8.89 -8.45 -20.91
C ASN A 98 7.57 -8.82 -20.19
N VAL A 99 7.45 -8.53 -18.93
CA VAL A 99 6.23 -8.81 -18.14
C VAL A 99 5.42 -7.53 -18.03
N THR A 100 4.19 -7.58 -18.48
CA THR A 100 3.29 -6.42 -18.45
C THR A 100 2.80 -6.16 -17.03
N GLY A 101 3.00 -4.95 -16.51
CA GLY A 101 2.45 -4.47 -15.22
C GLY A 101 0.93 -4.30 -15.29
N SER A 102 0.23 -5.41 -15.52
CA SER A 102 -1.20 -5.41 -15.81
C SER A 102 -1.98 -6.08 -14.68
N ASN A 103 -3.25 -5.71 -14.55
CA ASN A 103 -4.16 -6.24 -13.53
C ASN A 103 -3.72 -5.99 -12.07
N ASN A 104 -2.96 -4.95 -11.81
CA ASN A 104 -2.70 -4.54 -10.45
C ASN A 104 -3.92 -3.83 -9.87
N THR A 105 -4.18 -4.06 -8.60
CA THR A 105 -5.26 -3.40 -7.88
C THR A 105 -4.72 -2.76 -6.61
N ALA A 106 -5.07 -1.51 -6.38
CA ALA A 106 -4.76 -0.82 -5.14
C ALA A 106 -6.01 -0.13 -4.59
N ILE A 107 -6.17 -0.16 -3.28
CA ILE A 107 -7.24 0.52 -2.56
C ILE A 107 -6.59 1.39 -1.47
N PHE A 108 -6.79 2.70 -1.55
CA PHE A 108 -6.29 3.63 -0.55
C PHE A 108 -7.44 4.38 0.10
N GLN A 109 -7.63 4.17 1.40
CA GLN A 109 -8.49 4.98 2.23
C GLN A 109 -7.64 5.74 3.25
N LEU A 110 -7.47 7.03 3.01
CA LEU A 110 -6.62 7.90 3.82
C LEU A 110 -7.49 8.90 4.59
N GLY A 111 -7.65 8.64 5.88
CA GLY A 111 -8.61 9.36 6.72
C GLY A 111 -10.05 8.87 6.54
N THR A 112 -10.94 9.40 7.32
CA THR A 112 -12.39 9.19 7.22
C THR A 112 -13.13 10.51 7.49
N SER A 113 -14.44 10.55 7.25
CA SER A 113 -15.27 11.73 7.58
C SER A 113 -15.22 12.16 9.05
N THR A 114 -14.78 11.26 9.92
CA THR A 114 -14.74 11.48 11.38
C THR A 114 -13.34 11.41 11.97
N THR A 115 -12.36 10.84 11.24
CA THR A 115 -10.99 10.70 11.71
C THR A 115 -10.02 11.43 10.79
N THR A 116 -9.11 12.17 11.42
CA THR A 116 -8.16 13.01 10.69
C THR A 116 -6.93 12.20 10.26
N LEU A 117 -6.40 12.54 9.10
CA LEU A 117 -5.08 12.16 8.67
C LEU A 117 -4.27 13.44 8.42
N SER A 118 -3.09 13.60 9.02
CA SER A 118 -2.24 14.75 8.75
C SER A 118 -0.76 14.36 8.70
N ASN A 119 0.04 15.09 7.91
CA ASN A 119 1.48 14.88 7.74
C ASN A 119 1.85 13.43 7.42
N SER A 120 1.02 12.74 6.66
CA SER A 120 1.21 11.33 6.39
C SER A 120 1.69 11.10 4.97
N ILE A 121 2.59 10.15 4.81
CA ILE A 121 3.20 9.80 3.53
C ILE A 121 2.86 8.35 3.20
N VAL A 122 2.29 8.14 2.03
CA VAL A 122 2.02 6.80 1.50
C VAL A 122 2.66 6.66 0.13
N SER A 123 3.56 5.71 -0.01
CA SER A 123 4.21 5.38 -1.28
C SER A 123 4.07 3.90 -1.56
N VAL A 124 3.37 3.53 -2.61
CA VAL A 124 3.18 2.14 -3.02
C VAL A 124 3.58 1.97 -4.47
N THR A 125 4.50 1.05 -4.72
CA THR A 125 4.93 0.68 -6.07
C THR A 125 4.62 -0.79 -6.32
N GLN A 126 3.92 -1.07 -7.41
CA GLN A 126 3.62 -2.42 -7.86
C GLN A 126 4.37 -2.70 -9.17
N VAL A 127 5.26 -3.66 -9.15
CA VAL A 127 6.06 -4.09 -10.30
C VAL A 127 5.55 -5.43 -10.81
N ASN A 128 5.40 -5.56 -12.11
CA ASN A 128 4.75 -6.69 -12.78
C ASN A 128 3.22 -6.73 -12.51
N GLY A 129 2.58 -7.86 -12.76
CA GLY A 129 1.13 -7.93 -12.79
C GLY A 129 0.49 -8.74 -11.66
N GLY A 130 -0.79 -8.47 -11.44
CA GLY A 130 -1.63 -9.22 -10.51
C GLY A 130 -1.38 -8.90 -9.03
N ASN A 131 -0.70 -7.82 -8.70
CA ASN A 131 -0.47 -7.44 -7.31
C ASN A 131 -1.71 -6.72 -6.73
N TYR A 132 -1.90 -6.92 -5.44
CA TYR A 132 -2.97 -6.27 -4.68
C TYR A 132 -2.37 -5.47 -3.51
N ALA A 133 -2.83 -4.24 -3.34
CA ALA A 133 -2.50 -3.42 -2.19
C ALA A 133 -3.77 -2.80 -1.58
N GLU A 134 -3.94 -2.93 -0.29
CA GLU A 134 -4.97 -2.23 0.47
C GLU A 134 -4.32 -1.47 1.62
N VAL A 135 -4.54 -0.16 1.64
CA VAL A 135 -4.01 0.72 2.68
C VAL A 135 -5.15 1.53 3.27
N ARG A 136 -5.36 1.38 4.56
CA ARG A 136 -6.26 2.22 5.33
C ARG A 136 -5.48 2.89 6.45
N MET A 137 -5.48 4.21 6.46
CA MET A 137 -4.65 4.97 7.38
C MET A 137 -5.44 6.12 8.01
N THR A 138 -5.36 6.20 9.33
CA THR A 138 -5.89 7.31 10.12
C THR A 138 -4.87 7.73 11.17
N GLY A 139 -4.94 8.97 11.66
CA GLY A 139 -3.99 9.53 12.61
C GLY A 139 -2.96 10.46 11.93
N ASN A 140 -1.93 10.86 12.65
CA ASN A 140 -0.99 11.88 12.21
C ASN A 140 0.43 11.32 12.08
N ASP A 141 1.24 11.93 11.22
CA ASP A 141 2.68 11.63 11.10
C ASP A 141 2.98 10.16 10.75
N ASN A 142 2.11 9.52 9.98
CA ASN A 142 2.28 8.14 9.57
C ASN A 142 3.04 8.05 8.24
N GLN A 143 3.88 7.04 8.12
CA GLN A 143 4.62 6.77 6.90
C GLN A 143 4.48 5.31 6.48
N LEU A 144 4.12 5.08 5.23
CA LEU A 144 4.15 3.77 4.58
C LEU A 144 4.92 3.85 3.27
N THR A 145 5.92 3.00 3.14
CA THR A 145 6.59 2.74 1.86
C THR A 145 6.46 1.26 1.54
N ALA A 146 5.89 0.94 0.41
CA ALA A 146 5.70 -0.44 -0.03
C ALA A 146 6.17 -0.67 -1.46
N LEU A 147 6.90 -1.76 -1.65
CA LEU A 147 7.29 -2.25 -2.96
C LEU A 147 6.82 -3.69 -3.11
N GLN A 148 5.91 -3.93 -4.03
CA GLN A 148 5.49 -5.26 -4.43
C GLN A 148 6.13 -5.60 -5.78
N SER A 149 7.06 -6.56 -5.77
CA SER A 149 7.77 -7.03 -6.94
C SER A 149 7.60 -8.54 -7.07
N GLY A 150 7.20 -8.99 -8.20
CA GLY A 150 6.75 -10.36 -8.44
C GLY A 150 5.32 -10.34 -8.95
N GLY A 151 4.68 -11.47 -9.09
CA GLY A 151 3.27 -11.55 -9.45
C GLY A 151 2.40 -11.95 -8.26
N SER A 152 1.17 -11.49 -8.22
CA SER A 152 0.19 -11.91 -7.21
C SER A 152 0.62 -11.70 -5.75
N ALA A 153 1.43 -10.67 -5.49
CA ALA A 153 1.74 -10.28 -4.12
C ALA A 153 0.56 -9.51 -3.51
N SER A 154 0.23 -9.79 -2.26
CA SER A 154 -0.83 -9.12 -1.51
C SER A 154 -0.24 -8.34 -0.34
N LEU A 155 -0.64 -7.09 -0.20
CA LEU A 155 -0.33 -6.22 0.92
C LEU A 155 -1.62 -5.67 1.52
N THR A 156 -1.79 -5.83 2.81
CA THR A 156 -2.83 -5.14 3.58
C THR A 156 -2.17 -4.36 4.70
N SER A 157 -2.36 -3.06 4.76
CA SER A 157 -1.87 -2.22 5.85
C SER A 157 -3.01 -1.42 6.45
N LEU A 158 -3.31 -1.68 7.70
CA LEU A 158 -4.29 -0.96 8.50
C LEU A 158 -3.58 -0.19 9.60
N VAL A 159 -3.65 1.12 9.56
CA VAL A 159 -3.07 2.03 10.56
C VAL A 159 -4.16 2.88 11.17
N ASN A 160 -4.34 2.73 12.48
CA ASN A 160 -5.24 3.55 13.28
C ASN A 160 -4.47 4.13 14.47
N ALA A 161 -3.42 4.88 14.16
CA ALA A 161 -2.47 5.37 15.15
C ALA A 161 -1.71 6.58 14.60
N SER A 162 -0.80 7.14 15.38
CA SER A 162 0.03 8.26 14.97
C SER A 162 1.51 7.94 15.12
N GLY A 163 2.35 8.53 14.25
CA GLY A 163 3.80 8.37 14.28
C GLY A 163 4.30 7.01 13.81
N THR A 164 3.50 6.24 13.10
CA THR A 164 3.89 4.90 12.64
C THR A 164 4.78 4.96 11.41
N ARG A 165 5.69 4.01 11.31
CA ARG A 165 6.54 3.85 10.13
C ARG A 165 6.54 2.41 9.64
N GLN A 166 6.24 2.22 8.37
CA GLN A 166 6.25 0.92 7.74
C GLN A 166 7.08 0.96 6.45
N THR A 167 7.97 -0.02 6.30
CA THR A 167 8.68 -0.29 5.06
C THR A 167 8.45 -1.75 4.70
N ILE A 168 7.77 -2.00 3.61
CA ILE A 168 7.36 -3.36 3.22
C ILE A 168 7.85 -3.64 1.81
N THR A 169 8.68 -4.64 1.66
CA THR A 169 9.14 -5.10 0.35
C THR A 169 8.80 -6.56 0.17
N THR A 170 8.03 -6.87 -0.87
CA THR A 170 7.82 -8.23 -1.34
C THR A 170 8.54 -8.40 -2.66
N ALA A 171 9.73 -8.98 -2.63
CA ALA A 171 10.55 -9.15 -3.82
C ALA A 171 10.73 -10.63 -4.17
N GLY A 172 10.82 -10.92 -5.44
CA GLY A 172 11.38 -12.14 -6.00
C GLY A 172 10.41 -13.26 -6.32
N GLY A 173 9.39 -13.57 -5.59
CA GLY A 173 8.48 -14.69 -5.87
C GLY A 173 7.03 -14.25 -6.07
N THR A 174 6.19 -15.22 -6.34
CA THR A 174 4.75 -14.99 -6.50
C THR A 174 3.98 -15.39 -5.24
N GLY A 175 2.83 -14.75 -5.02
CA GLY A 175 1.89 -15.14 -3.97
C GLY A 175 2.38 -14.84 -2.55
N ASN A 176 3.24 -13.85 -2.34
CA ASN A 176 3.55 -13.39 -1.00
C ASN A 176 2.41 -12.54 -0.45
N GLU A 177 2.05 -12.78 0.80
CA GLU A 177 1.01 -12.05 1.51
C GLU A 177 1.59 -11.39 2.75
N VAL A 178 1.41 -10.07 2.88
CA VAL A 178 1.83 -9.29 4.05
C VAL A 178 0.63 -8.52 4.58
N SER A 179 0.32 -8.72 5.85
CA SER A 179 -0.73 -8.00 6.55
C SER A 179 -0.17 -7.31 7.79
N THR A 180 -0.40 -6.01 7.94
CA THR A 180 0.00 -5.24 9.11
C THR A 180 -1.19 -4.51 9.70
N THR A 181 -1.33 -4.56 11.02
CA THR A 181 -2.31 -3.79 11.78
C THR A 181 -1.61 -3.03 12.90
N LEU A 182 -1.65 -1.71 12.85
CA LEU A 182 -1.01 -0.83 13.80
C LEU A 182 -2.05 0.06 14.48
N ASN A 183 -2.39 -0.30 15.71
CA ASN A 183 -3.28 0.48 16.58
C ASN A 183 -2.52 1.22 17.69
N GLY A 184 -1.21 1.04 17.77
CA GLY A 184 -0.34 1.68 18.75
C GLY A 184 0.50 2.80 18.14
N ALA A 185 0.65 3.90 18.87
CA ALA A 185 1.46 5.03 18.42
C ALA A 185 2.95 4.65 18.28
N ASN A 186 3.64 5.29 17.35
CA ASN A 186 5.06 5.12 17.07
C ASN A 186 5.48 3.69 16.68
N GLY A 187 4.55 2.86 16.24
CA GLY A 187 4.85 1.51 15.77
C GLY A 187 5.77 1.51 14.55
N VAL A 188 6.74 0.60 14.54
CA VAL A 188 7.69 0.43 13.42
C VAL A 188 7.61 -0.98 12.89
N VAL A 189 7.44 -1.11 11.59
CA VAL A 189 7.46 -2.38 10.86
C VAL A 189 8.41 -2.25 9.66
N ASP A 190 9.36 -3.16 9.57
CA ASP A 190 10.24 -3.30 8.42
C ASP A 190 10.24 -4.77 7.99
N ILE A 191 9.81 -5.04 6.78
CA ILE A 191 9.69 -6.39 6.24
C ILE A 191 10.37 -6.44 4.88
N ASN A 192 11.22 -7.41 4.71
CA ASN A 192 11.81 -7.75 3.42
C ASN A 192 11.53 -9.23 3.13
N VAL A 193 10.72 -9.51 2.14
CA VAL A 193 10.32 -10.87 1.76
C VAL A 193 10.92 -11.22 0.41
N MET A 194 11.66 -12.30 0.36
CA MET A 194 12.18 -12.89 -0.89
C MET A 194 11.70 -14.34 -0.98
N GLY A 195 11.38 -14.79 -2.18
CA GLY A 195 10.80 -16.11 -2.41
C GLY A 195 9.29 -16.05 -2.62
N ALA A 196 8.62 -17.18 -2.52
CA ALA A 196 7.21 -17.27 -2.92
C ALA A 196 6.31 -17.79 -1.78
N THR A 197 5.04 -17.46 -1.85
CA THR A 197 3.98 -18.00 -0.98
C THR A 197 4.26 -17.83 0.52
N ASN A 198 4.99 -16.80 0.91
CA ASN A 198 5.16 -16.45 2.31
C ASN A 198 3.96 -15.65 2.82
N VAL A 199 3.51 -15.97 4.02
CA VAL A 199 2.40 -15.29 4.69
C VAL A 199 2.91 -14.65 5.98
N ILE A 200 2.78 -13.32 6.08
CA ILE A 200 3.26 -12.56 7.23
C ILE A 200 2.11 -11.72 7.77
N SER A 201 1.83 -11.87 9.05
CA SER A 201 0.82 -11.09 9.76
C SER A 201 1.42 -10.44 10.99
N ILE A 202 1.33 -9.11 11.09
CA ILE A 202 1.82 -8.34 12.23
C ILE A 202 0.69 -7.52 12.83
N ALA A 203 0.52 -7.63 14.14
CA ALA A 203 -0.36 -6.77 14.90
C ALA A 203 0.43 -6.08 16.01
N GLN A 204 0.41 -4.75 16.03
CA GLN A 204 0.96 -3.93 17.10
C GLN A 204 -0.18 -3.13 17.73
N ASP A 205 -0.45 -3.38 19.02
CA ASP A 205 -1.53 -2.75 19.77
C ASP A 205 -1.00 -2.14 21.07
N GLY A 206 -1.41 -0.91 21.33
CA GLY A 206 -0.87 -0.11 22.41
C GLY A 206 0.36 0.71 22.02
N ALA A 207 0.68 1.70 22.84
CA ALA A 207 1.71 2.68 22.48
C ALA A 207 3.16 2.16 22.60
N GLY A 208 3.40 1.05 23.30
CA GLY A 208 4.76 0.56 23.52
C GLY A 208 5.67 1.59 24.19
N GLY A 209 5.13 2.42 25.07
CA GLY A 209 5.83 3.57 25.65
C GLY A 209 6.04 4.69 24.59
N SER A 210 7.10 5.46 24.79
CA SER A 210 7.42 6.59 23.88
C SER A 210 8.10 6.16 22.56
N VAL A 211 8.56 4.93 22.46
CA VAL A 211 9.32 4.43 21.31
C VAL A 211 8.43 3.67 20.33
N GLY A 212 7.33 3.09 20.82
CA GLY A 212 6.46 2.21 20.04
C GLY A 212 6.99 0.79 19.91
N HIS A 213 6.13 -0.12 19.49
CA HIS A 213 6.51 -1.49 19.19
C HIS A 213 7.32 -1.56 17.89
N GLN A 214 8.29 -2.45 17.84
CA GLN A 214 9.18 -2.59 16.68
C GLN A 214 9.19 -4.03 16.18
N ALA A 215 9.02 -4.21 14.88
CA ALA A 215 9.16 -5.48 14.19
C ALA A 215 10.04 -5.32 12.96
N VAL A 216 11.10 -6.10 12.87
CA VAL A 216 11.97 -6.20 11.71
C VAL A 216 11.99 -7.66 11.25
N MET A 217 11.74 -7.90 10.00
CA MET A 217 11.74 -9.25 9.42
C MET A 217 12.54 -9.24 8.13
N ASP A 218 13.27 -10.32 7.90
CA ASP A 218 13.96 -10.61 6.63
C ASP A 218 13.70 -12.09 6.34
N ILE A 219 12.74 -12.36 5.48
CA ILE A 219 12.27 -13.72 5.18
C ILE A 219 12.74 -14.09 3.78
N ASN A 220 13.67 -15.02 3.71
CA ASN A 220 14.18 -15.57 2.48
C ASN A 220 13.83 -17.06 2.38
N GLY A 221 13.02 -17.40 1.40
CA GLY A 221 12.54 -18.78 1.21
C GLY A 221 11.09 -18.82 0.78
N THR A 222 10.51 -20.00 0.83
CA THR A 222 9.18 -20.25 0.28
C THR A 222 8.26 -20.89 1.30
N GLY A 223 7.00 -20.48 1.33
CA GLY A 223 5.97 -21.09 2.16
C GLY A 223 6.11 -20.84 3.67
N ASN A 224 6.83 -19.82 4.07
CA ASN A 224 6.93 -19.47 5.49
C ASN A 224 5.69 -18.72 5.95
N SER A 225 5.24 -19.02 7.17
CA SER A 225 4.12 -18.34 7.83
C SER A 225 4.60 -17.72 9.15
N VAL A 226 4.45 -16.41 9.29
CA VAL A 226 4.83 -15.69 10.51
C VAL A 226 3.66 -14.86 11.00
N THR A 227 3.27 -15.08 12.22
CA THR A 227 2.28 -14.25 12.93
C THR A 227 2.93 -13.65 14.16
N LEU A 228 2.94 -12.33 14.25
CA LEU A 228 3.48 -11.58 15.37
C LEU A 228 2.39 -10.69 15.97
N SER A 229 2.19 -10.82 17.27
CA SER A 229 1.34 -9.92 18.06
C SER A 229 2.16 -9.25 19.15
N GLN A 230 2.24 -7.93 19.15
CA GLN A 230 2.90 -7.12 20.16
C GLN A 230 1.88 -6.21 20.83
N THR A 231 1.74 -6.34 22.14
CA THR A 231 0.75 -5.58 22.91
C THR A 231 1.37 -5.00 24.18
N GLY A 232 0.91 -3.83 24.56
CA GLY A 232 1.32 -3.16 25.80
C GLY A 232 1.47 -1.66 25.64
N THR A 233 1.42 -0.94 26.74
CA THR A 233 1.45 0.52 26.73
C THR A 233 2.67 1.10 27.47
N ALA A 234 3.34 0.32 28.28
CA ALA A 234 4.42 0.81 29.15
C ALA A 234 5.80 0.80 28.47
N ASN A 235 6.11 -0.25 27.74
CA ASN A 235 7.42 -0.41 27.09
C ASN A 235 7.28 -0.93 25.67
N ALA A 236 8.28 -0.65 24.85
CA ALA A 236 8.35 -1.17 23.50
C ALA A 236 8.66 -2.68 23.50
N ASN A 237 7.90 -3.44 22.76
CA ASN A 237 8.29 -4.78 22.37
C ASN A 237 9.14 -4.71 21.10
N VAL A 238 10.29 -5.33 21.12
CA VAL A 238 11.19 -5.39 19.98
C VAL A 238 11.26 -6.82 19.49
N PHE A 239 11.02 -7.01 18.20
CA PHE A 239 11.10 -8.30 17.56
C PHE A 239 11.95 -8.21 16.30
N ASN A 240 12.90 -9.13 16.17
CA ASN A 240 13.72 -9.25 14.99
C ASN A 240 13.77 -10.72 14.56
N LEU A 241 13.37 -11.00 13.34
CA LEU A 241 13.36 -12.34 12.79
C LEU A 241 14.07 -12.34 11.43
N LYS A 242 15.05 -13.23 11.30
CA LYS A 242 15.69 -13.52 10.03
C LYS A 242 15.56 -15.01 9.72
N LEU A 243 14.93 -15.32 8.58
CA LEU A 243 14.78 -16.69 8.10
C LEU A 243 15.54 -16.86 6.78
N GLY A 244 16.50 -17.74 6.80
CA GLY A 244 17.29 -18.02 5.61
C GLY A 244 18.29 -16.93 5.23
N SER A 245 18.92 -17.11 4.08
CA SER A 245 19.85 -16.18 3.46
C SER A 245 19.85 -16.41 1.95
N SER A 246 20.53 -15.57 1.18
CA SER A 246 20.70 -15.77 -0.26
C SER A 246 21.40 -17.11 -0.61
N ALA A 247 22.15 -17.68 0.31
CA ALA A 247 22.85 -18.95 0.14
C ALA A 247 22.09 -20.15 0.72
N SER A 248 21.13 -19.93 1.63
CA SER A 248 20.36 -20.99 2.28
C SER A 248 18.97 -20.50 2.59
N ALA A 249 18.01 -20.83 1.74
CA ALA A 249 16.61 -20.48 1.93
C ALA A 249 15.98 -21.30 3.06
N SER A 250 15.10 -20.65 3.83
CA SER A 250 14.31 -21.31 4.88
C SER A 250 12.88 -21.49 4.37
N ASN A 251 12.40 -22.72 4.34
CA ASN A 251 11.13 -23.05 3.71
C ASN A 251 10.13 -23.67 4.69
N SER A 252 8.88 -23.34 4.49
CA SER A 252 7.72 -23.97 5.19
C SER A 252 7.79 -23.89 6.71
N ASN A 253 8.35 -22.84 7.27
CA ASN A 253 8.37 -22.63 8.70
C ASN A 253 7.12 -21.87 9.16
N VAL A 254 6.63 -22.22 10.35
CA VAL A 254 5.49 -21.57 10.98
C VAL A 254 5.93 -20.98 12.33
N TYR A 255 5.72 -19.69 12.50
CA TYR A 255 6.04 -18.95 13.73
C TYR A 255 4.80 -18.20 14.21
N ASN A 256 4.41 -18.45 15.45
CA ASN A 256 3.37 -17.69 16.14
C ASN A 256 3.99 -17.07 17.39
N ILE A 257 4.15 -15.76 17.41
CA ILE A 257 4.84 -15.04 18.44
C ILE A 257 3.88 -14.02 19.09
N THR A 258 3.83 -14.05 20.40
CA THR A 258 3.09 -13.06 21.18
C THR A 258 4.00 -12.42 22.22
N GLN A 259 4.11 -11.11 22.21
CA GLN A 259 4.83 -10.31 23.19
C GLN A 259 3.83 -9.39 23.89
N LYS A 260 3.80 -9.46 25.21
CA LYS A 260 2.93 -8.65 26.07
C LYS A 260 3.75 -7.98 27.16
N GLN A 261 3.42 -6.74 27.47
CA GLN A 261 3.99 -5.97 28.59
C GLN A 261 2.91 -5.14 29.27
#